data_1f6ad7bea30ddbc0326f661e0cca8eb9
#
_entry.id   1f6ad7bea30ddbc0326f661e0cca8eb9
#
_cell.length_a   1.000
_cell.length_b   1.000
_cell.length_c   1.000
_cell.angle_alpha   90.00
_cell.angle_beta   90.00
_cell.angle_gamma   90.00
#
_symmetry.space_group_name_H-M   'P 1'
#
loop_
_entity.id
_entity.type
_entity.pdbx_description
1 polymer ?
#
loop_
_entity_poly.entity_id
_entity_poly.type
_entity_poly.pdbx_seq_one_letter_code
_entity_poly.pdbx_strand_id
1 'polypeptide(L)'
;MLPPPIIDAPIYESPVSHPVESSGGWYLRGDVGYSWNKLRGVDFLQGGLGTYAPFTTAALRTSYSIGGGVGYQINQRLRTDVTLDYFSKAKFRGSTTGSCGVATACTSTDLSGISGFGLLANAYVDLYKKGRFTFYAGAGVGGTHVKWDDLNNTSCQTGNSSNCDPSFNHGGAKGWRFTYALMAGASVDITCNLKGDVGYRYRNMASGAMFKSLTSQGYQGYHKSISSHEVRGGLRYGFGGCAEQEVYIEPAPIMPTVYK
;
A
#
# COMPACT_ATOMS: atom_id res chain seq x y z
N MET A 1 -6.10 -83.87 15.75
CA MET A 1 -6.89 -82.64 15.76
C MET A 1 -5.96 -81.48 15.48
N LEU A 2 -6.08 -80.83 14.31
CA LEU A 2 -5.31 -79.63 13.93
C LEU A 2 -6.03 -78.42 14.51
N PRO A 3 -5.32 -77.42 15.09
CA PRO A 3 -5.96 -76.21 15.54
C PRO A 3 -6.54 -75.42 14.39
N PRO A 4 -7.64 -74.62 14.64
CA PRO A 4 -8.27 -73.83 13.58
C PRO A 4 -7.31 -72.76 13.11
N PRO A 5 -7.38 -72.31 11.84
CA PRO A 5 -6.54 -71.23 11.32
C PRO A 5 -6.85 -69.91 12.03
N ILE A 6 -5.82 -69.24 12.45
CA ILE A 6 -5.92 -67.86 12.99
C ILE A 6 -6.23 -66.97 11.80
N ILE A 7 -7.43 -66.38 11.76
CA ILE A 7 -7.80 -65.33 10.80
C ILE A 7 -7.34 -64.04 11.42
N ASP A 8 -6.27 -63.47 10.87
CA ASP A 8 -5.84 -62.11 11.23
C ASP A 8 -7.00 -61.12 10.89
N ALA A 9 -7.42 -60.41 11.92
CA ALA A 9 -8.41 -59.32 11.73
C ALA A 9 -7.76 -58.21 10.88
N PRO A 10 -8.49 -57.63 9.94
CA PRO A 10 -7.95 -56.56 9.13
C PRO A 10 -7.56 -55.37 10.01
N ILE A 11 -6.30 -54.91 9.87
CA ILE A 11 -5.80 -53.73 10.53
C ILE A 11 -6.57 -52.53 9.99
N TYR A 12 -7.39 -51.91 10.84
CA TYR A 12 -8.12 -50.70 10.52
C TYR A 12 -7.15 -49.51 10.62
N GLU A 13 -6.56 -49.08 9.49
CA GLU A 13 -5.84 -47.83 9.47
C GLU A 13 -6.85 -46.68 9.59
N SER A 14 -6.77 -45.89 10.66
CA SER A 14 -7.57 -44.70 10.82
C SER A 14 -7.34 -43.75 9.64
N PRO A 15 -8.40 -43.22 9.00
CA PRO A 15 -8.23 -42.30 7.88
C PRO A 15 -7.47 -41.06 8.36
N VAL A 16 -6.34 -40.80 7.70
CA VAL A 16 -5.58 -39.57 7.91
C VAL A 16 -6.38 -38.42 7.33
N SER A 17 -7.03 -37.65 8.16
CA SER A 17 -7.72 -36.44 7.75
C SER A 17 -6.69 -35.38 7.37
N HIS A 18 -6.52 -35.17 6.07
CA HIS A 18 -5.81 -33.99 5.57
C HIS A 18 -6.78 -32.78 5.66
N PRO A 19 -6.45 -31.73 6.41
CA PRO A 19 -7.26 -30.52 6.39
C PRO A 19 -7.21 -29.95 4.98
N VAL A 20 -8.33 -30.01 4.24
CA VAL A 20 -8.48 -29.32 2.98
C VAL A 20 -8.65 -27.84 3.30
N GLU A 21 -7.62 -27.05 3.02
CA GLU A 21 -7.76 -25.58 3.07
C GLU A 21 -8.89 -25.19 2.12
N SER A 22 -9.91 -24.55 2.64
CA SER A 22 -10.99 -23.96 1.85
C SER A 22 -10.38 -23.09 0.74
N SER A 23 -10.53 -23.50 -0.50
CA SER A 23 -9.92 -22.83 -1.66
C SER A 23 -10.76 -21.65 -2.13
N GLY A 24 -11.02 -20.68 -1.25
CA GLY A 24 -11.73 -19.48 -1.62
C GLY A 24 -12.50 -18.89 -0.43
N GLY A 25 -12.60 -17.57 -0.37
CA GLY A 25 -13.37 -16.92 0.67
C GLY A 25 -13.08 -15.43 0.77
N TRP A 26 -14.03 -14.73 1.34
CA TRP A 26 -13.89 -13.31 1.66
C TRP A 26 -12.94 -13.11 2.85
N TYR A 27 -12.21 -12.01 2.83
CA TYR A 27 -11.39 -11.60 3.96
C TYR A 27 -11.44 -10.09 4.18
N LEU A 28 -11.19 -9.69 5.40
CA LEU A 28 -10.91 -8.31 5.79
C LEU A 28 -9.43 -8.18 6.11
N ARG A 29 -8.89 -6.99 5.85
CA ARG A 29 -7.51 -6.67 6.23
C ARG A 29 -7.43 -5.30 6.88
N GLY A 30 -6.45 -5.13 7.76
CA GLY A 30 -6.04 -3.86 8.32
C GLY A 30 -4.52 -3.77 8.32
N ASP A 31 -3.97 -2.61 7.93
CA ASP A 31 -2.55 -2.42 7.75
C ASP A 31 -2.08 -1.09 8.33
N VAL A 32 -0.86 -1.07 8.81
CA VAL A 32 -0.11 0.15 9.15
C VAL A 32 1.20 0.14 8.37
N GLY A 33 1.69 1.33 8.02
CA GLY A 33 2.90 1.45 7.22
C GLY A 33 3.72 2.67 7.55
N TYR A 34 4.99 2.62 7.16
CA TYR A 34 5.94 3.72 7.22
C TYR A 34 6.56 3.91 5.84
N SER A 35 6.46 5.14 5.30
CA SER A 35 6.81 5.45 3.92
C SER A 35 7.94 6.47 3.85
N TRP A 36 8.92 6.20 2.98
CA TRP A 36 9.89 7.17 2.47
C TRP A 36 9.39 7.70 1.14
N ASN A 37 9.16 9.01 1.08
CA ASN A 37 8.56 9.65 -0.08
C ASN A 37 9.64 10.37 -0.91
N LYS A 38 9.59 10.18 -2.23
CA LYS A 38 10.47 10.86 -3.17
C LYS A 38 9.63 11.63 -4.19
N LEU A 39 9.83 12.93 -4.22
CA LEU A 39 9.20 13.82 -5.18
C LEU A 39 10.08 13.92 -6.43
N ARG A 40 9.49 13.69 -7.60
CA ARG A 40 10.17 13.84 -8.89
C ARG A 40 9.74 15.16 -9.52
N GLY A 41 10.68 16.11 -9.59
CA GLY A 41 10.48 17.40 -10.24
C GLY A 41 9.31 18.20 -9.70
N VAL A 42 9.55 19.42 -9.35
CA VAL A 42 8.51 20.42 -9.08
C VAL A 42 8.79 21.59 -9.98
N ASP A 43 7.80 21.98 -10.76
CA ASP A 43 7.88 23.14 -11.64
C ASP A 43 6.93 24.22 -11.14
N PHE A 44 7.32 25.47 -11.20
CA PHE A 44 6.51 26.63 -10.81
C PHE A 44 6.49 27.70 -11.88
N LEU A 45 5.43 28.48 -11.92
CA LEU A 45 5.30 29.61 -12.84
C LEU A 45 6.13 30.79 -12.32
N GLN A 46 7.20 31.12 -13.01
CA GLN A 46 8.11 32.18 -12.60
C GLN A 46 7.58 33.56 -13.03
N GLY A 47 7.39 34.46 -12.07
CA GLY A 47 7.30 35.90 -12.26
C GLY A 47 6.25 36.43 -13.25
N GLY A 48 5.16 35.71 -13.48
CA GLY A 48 4.10 36.16 -14.42
C GLY A 48 4.48 36.07 -15.91
N LEU A 49 5.62 35.54 -16.25
CA LEU A 49 6.12 35.43 -17.63
C LEU A 49 5.54 34.24 -18.41
N GLY A 50 4.64 33.46 -17.82
CA GLY A 50 4.00 32.33 -18.48
C GLY A 50 4.92 31.12 -18.68
N THR A 51 6.16 31.14 -18.17
CA THR A 51 7.11 30.04 -18.26
C THR A 51 7.26 29.30 -16.94
N TYR A 52 7.34 27.98 -17.02
CA TYR A 52 7.62 27.15 -15.85
C TYR A 52 9.11 26.95 -15.66
N ALA A 53 9.56 27.15 -14.42
CA ALA A 53 10.93 26.88 -14.00
C ALA A 53 10.93 25.76 -12.95
N PRO A 54 11.97 24.90 -12.90
CA PRO A 54 12.09 23.88 -11.89
C PRO A 54 12.52 24.47 -10.54
N PHE A 55 12.07 23.85 -9.45
CA PHE A 55 12.63 24.08 -8.13
C PHE A 55 14.12 23.66 -8.13
N THR A 56 14.97 24.46 -7.48
CA THR A 56 16.38 24.13 -7.27
C THR A 56 16.51 22.90 -6.35
N THR A 57 15.70 22.87 -5.29
CA THR A 57 15.57 21.70 -4.42
C THR A 57 14.10 21.44 -4.10
N ALA A 58 13.73 20.16 -3.99
CA ALA A 58 12.39 19.75 -3.64
C ALA A 58 12.43 18.39 -2.94
N ALA A 59 12.04 18.34 -1.67
CA ALA A 59 12.09 17.13 -0.87
C ALA A 59 10.80 16.93 -0.08
N LEU A 60 10.36 15.66 -0.01
CA LEU A 60 9.28 15.20 0.87
C LEU A 60 9.87 14.35 2.00
N ARG A 61 9.37 14.60 3.20
CA ARG A 61 9.70 13.76 4.35
C ARG A 61 8.86 12.49 4.37
N THR A 62 9.21 11.62 5.31
CA THR A 62 8.50 10.37 5.60
C THR A 62 7.07 10.62 6.08
N SER A 63 6.22 9.60 5.94
CA SER A 63 4.84 9.59 6.44
C SER A 63 4.46 8.22 6.96
N TYR A 64 3.46 8.17 7.83
CA TYR A 64 2.82 6.93 8.27
C TYR A 64 1.55 6.71 7.45
N SER A 65 1.16 5.47 7.31
CA SER A 65 -0.12 5.09 6.71
C SER A 65 -0.88 4.16 7.63
N ILE A 66 -2.21 4.25 7.54
CA ILE A 66 -3.14 3.29 8.12
C ILE A 66 -4.20 3.01 7.07
N GLY A 67 -4.57 1.76 6.92
CA GLY A 67 -5.55 1.36 5.93
C GLY A 67 -6.27 0.09 6.28
N GLY A 68 -7.31 -0.17 5.50
CA GLY A 68 -8.08 -1.40 5.57
C GLY A 68 -8.61 -1.75 4.20
N GLY A 69 -9.11 -2.97 4.09
CA GLY A 69 -9.65 -3.44 2.83
C GLY A 69 -10.47 -4.71 2.97
N VAL A 70 -11.20 -5.00 1.91
CA VAL A 70 -11.94 -6.23 1.74
C VAL A 70 -11.41 -6.95 0.50
N GLY A 71 -11.25 -8.26 0.60
CA GLY A 71 -10.72 -9.05 -0.49
C GLY A 71 -11.35 -10.43 -0.58
N TYR A 72 -10.97 -11.11 -1.63
CA TYR A 72 -11.43 -12.44 -1.93
C TYR A 72 -10.24 -13.33 -2.33
N GLN A 73 -10.09 -14.47 -1.64
CA GLN A 73 -9.17 -15.53 -2.01
C GLN A 73 -9.82 -16.34 -3.13
N ILE A 74 -9.30 -16.27 -4.35
CA ILE A 74 -9.86 -16.93 -5.52
C ILE A 74 -9.51 -18.41 -5.50
N ASN A 75 -8.25 -18.71 -5.18
CA ASN A 75 -7.74 -20.07 -5.03
C ASN A 75 -6.52 -20.06 -4.10
N GLN A 76 -5.84 -21.18 -3.94
CA GLN A 76 -4.68 -21.31 -3.02
C GLN A 76 -3.51 -20.36 -3.36
N ARG A 77 -3.46 -19.79 -4.58
CA ARG A 77 -2.35 -18.94 -5.04
C ARG A 77 -2.75 -17.52 -5.39
N LEU A 78 -4.03 -17.29 -5.73
CA LEU A 78 -4.49 -16.01 -6.24
C LEU A 78 -5.49 -15.37 -5.29
N ARG A 79 -5.28 -14.11 -4.96
CA ARG A 79 -6.19 -13.29 -4.17
C ARG A 79 -6.26 -11.88 -4.71
N THR A 80 -7.39 -11.22 -4.47
CA THR A 80 -7.63 -9.84 -4.86
C THR A 80 -8.23 -9.08 -3.69
N ASP A 81 -7.96 -7.79 -3.62
CA ASP A 81 -8.62 -6.92 -2.65
C ASP A 81 -8.79 -5.48 -3.15
N VAL A 82 -9.65 -4.75 -2.46
CA VAL A 82 -9.77 -3.31 -2.57
C VAL A 82 -9.38 -2.73 -1.22
N THR A 83 -8.41 -1.81 -1.23
CA THR A 83 -7.90 -1.17 -0.02
C THR A 83 -8.13 0.33 -0.05
N LEU A 84 -8.48 0.89 1.11
CA LEU A 84 -8.50 2.31 1.39
C LEU A 84 -7.40 2.60 2.42
N ASP A 85 -6.40 3.38 2.02
CA ASP A 85 -5.27 3.76 2.85
C ASP A 85 -5.25 5.27 3.07
N TYR A 86 -5.22 5.73 4.30
CA TYR A 86 -4.90 7.12 4.66
C TYR A 86 -3.40 7.24 4.92
N PHE A 87 -2.75 8.29 4.42
CA PHE A 87 -1.38 8.62 4.75
C PHE A 87 -1.30 9.98 5.46
N SER A 88 -0.50 10.01 6.52
CA SER A 88 -0.28 11.19 7.35
C SER A 88 0.47 12.26 6.59
N LYS A 89 0.44 13.49 7.11
CA LYS A 89 1.14 14.61 6.51
C LYS A 89 2.64 14.35 6.36
N ALA A 90 3.11 14.33 5.09
CA ALA A 90 4.52 14.40 4.74
C ALA A 90 4.92 15.86 4.53
N LYS A 91 5.92 16.34 5.27
CA LYS A 91 6.41 17.72 5.17
C LYS A 91 7.20 17.90 3.87
N PHE A 92 6.87 18.95 3.13
CA PHE A 92 7.61 19.40 1.96
C PHE A 92 8.56 20.54 2.32
N ARG A 93 9.76 20.50 1.76
CA ARG A 93 10.72 21.60 1.78
C ARG A 93 11.31 21.74 0.38
N GLY A 94 11.27 22.95 -0.15
CA GLY A 94 11.83 23.31 -1.44
C GLY A 94 12.60 24.61 -1.38
N SER A 95 13.30 24.90 -2.47
CA SER A 95 13.89 26.23 -2.72
C SER A 95 13.94 26.52 -4.22
N THR A 96 13.86 27.79 -4.54
CA THR A 96 14.06 28.35 -5.88
C THR A 96 15.10 29.46 -5.84
N THR A 97 15.69 29.76 -6.96
CA THR A 97 16.63 30.88 -7.11
C THR A 97 16.11 31.85 -8.17
N GLY A 98 16.29 33.15 -7.95
CA GLY A 98 15.81 34.19 -8.87
C GLY A 98 15.96 35.59 -8.29
N SER A 99 15.32 36.58 -8.87
CA SER A 99 15.19 37.89 -8.30
C SER A 99 14.01 37.93 -7.33
N CYS A 100 14.11 38.79 -6.31
CA CYS A 100 13.04 39.07 -5.36
C CYS A 100 12.89 40.57 -5.13
N GLY A 101 11.93 41.01 -4.30
CA GLY A 101 11.70 42.44 -4.07
C GLY A 101 12.83 43.19 -3.40
N VAL A 102 13.73 42.49 -2.72
CA VAL A 102 14.85 43.08 -1.96
C VAL A 102 16.21 42.96 -2.67
N ALA A 103 16.35 42.06 -3.67
CA ALA A 103 17.63 41.87 -4.38
C ALA A 103 17.44 41.15 -5.74
N THR A 104 18.44 41.27 -6.60
CA THR A 104 18.46 40.59 -7.91
C THR A 104 18.87 39.13 -7.82
N ALA A 105 19.54 38.72 -6.75
CA ALA A 105 19.92 37.33 -6.48
C ALA A 105 19.34 36.90 -5.11
N CYS A 106 18.32 36.06 -5.17
CA CYS A 106 17.58 35.57 -4.01
C CYS A 106 17.47 34.05 -4.04
N THR A 107 17.35 33.48 -2.84
CA THR A 107 17.05 32.07 -2.64
C THR A 107 15.79 31.95 -1.79
N SER A 108 14.80 31.19 -2.23
CA SER A 108 13.58 30.97 -1.47
C SER A 108 13.72 29.82 -0.47
N THR A 109 12.91 29.87 0.58
CA THR A 109 12.56 28.73 1.41
C THR A 109 11.07 28.48 1.28
N ASP A 110 10.72 27.29 0.79
CA ASP A 110 9.36 26.91 0.50
C ASP A 110 8.93 25.76 1.40
N LEU A 111 7.91 25.99 2.22
CA LEU A 111 7.40 25.02 3.19
C LEU A 111 5.95 24.69 2.92
N SER A 112 5.62 23.40 2.91
CA SER A 112 4.24 22.90 2.75
C SER A 112 4.12 21.50 3.34
N GLY A 113 3.00 20.84 3.10
CA GLY A 113 2.78 19.44 3.47
C GLY A 113 1.78 18.79 2.53
N ILE A 114 1.86 17.47 2.41
CA ILE A 114 0.92 16.66 1.64
C ILE A 114 0.36 15.56 2.51
N SER A 115 -0.94 15.36 2.44
CA SER A 115 -1.66 14.23 3.04
C SER A 115 -2.75 13.75 2.08
N GLY A 116 -3.37 12.62 2.37
CA GLY A 116 -4.46 12.14 1.54
C GLY A 116 -4.88 10.71 1.82
N PHE A 117 -5.71 10.19 0.94
CA PHE A 117 -6.15 8.80 0.98
C PHE A 117 -6.09 8.18 -0.41
N GLY A 118 -5.76 6.89 -0.47
CA GLY A 118 -5.68 6.11 -1.70
C GLY A 118 -6.70 4.97 -1.70
N LEU A 119 -7.36 4.79 -2.83
CA LEU A 119 -8.23 3.64 -3.11
C LEU A 119 -7.56 2.82 -4.21
N LEU A 120 -7.20 1.56 -3.90
CA LEU A 120 -6.49 0.67 -4.82
C LEU A 120 -7.20 -0.67 -4.93
N ALA A 121 -7.35 -1.15 -6.15
CA ALA A 121 -7.67 -2.54 -6.44
C ALA A 121 -6.35 -3.30 -6.65
N ASN A 122 -6.15 -4.38 -5.91
CA ASN A 122 -4.91 -5.13 -5.87
C ASN A 122 -5.14 -6.59 -6.25
N ALA A 123 -4.14 -7.19 -6.85
CA ALA A 123 -4.05 -8.63 -7.09
C ALA A 123 -2.72 -9.15 -6.55
N TYR A 124 -2.75 -10.34 -5.95
CA TYR A 124 -1.57 -10.98 -5.36
C TYR A 124 -1.49 -12.43 -5.81
N VAL A 125 -0.25 -12.88 -5.98
CA VAL A 125 0.09 -14.27 -6.23
C VAL A 125 0.93 -14.77 -5.06
N ASP A 126 0.47 -15.83 -4.41
CA ASP A 126 1.20 -16.54 -3.39
C ASP A 126 2.20 -17.48 -4.08
N LEU A 127 3.49 -17.12 -4.00
CA LEU A 127 4.57 -17.73 -4.80
C LEU A 127 5.07 -19.03 -4.20
N TYR A 128 5.22 -19.05 -2.87
CA TYR A 128 5.80 -20.19 -2.15
C TYR A 128 5.27 -20.27 -0.73
N LYS A 129 4.84 -21.47 -0.31
CA LYS A 129 4.38 -21.75 1.05
C LYS A 129 5.29 -22.77 1.71
N LYS A 130 5.78 -22.46 2.91
CA LYS A 130 6.57 -23.37 3.74
C LYS A 130 6.05 -23.33 5.18
N GLY A 131 5.37 -24.40 5.58
CA GLY A 131 4.71 -24.44 6.89
C GLY A 131 3.69 -23.32 7.03
N ARG A 132 3.85 -22.45 8.03
CA ARG A 132 2.97 -21.32 8.31
C ARG A 132 3.28 -20.06 7.48
N PHE A 133 4.37 -20.05 6.73
CA PHE A 133 4.82 -18.88 5.99
C PHE A 133 4.45 -18.99 4.51
N THR A 134 3.88 -17.92 3.98
CA THR A 134 3.55 -17.77 2.55
C THR A 134 4.20 -16.50 2.01
N PHE A 135 5.05 -16.63 1.00
CA PHE A 135 5.66 -15.50 0.32
C PHE A 135 4.79 -15.10 -0.88
N TYR A 136 4.57 -13.81 -1.05
CA TYR A 136 3.71 -13.30 -2.11
C TYR A 136 4.32 -12.11 -2.85
N ALA A 137 3.85 -11.91 -4.07
CA ALA A 137 4.02 -10.69 -4.84
C ALA A 137 2.66 -10.18 -5.29
N GLY A 138 2.56 -8.89 -5.58
CA GLY A 138 1.29 -8.31 -6.01
C GLY A 138 1.48 -6.98 -6.72
N ALA A 139 0.42 -6.57 -7.39
CA ALA A 139 0.31 -5.27 -8.03
C ALA A 139 -1.07 -4.68 -7.76
N GLY A 140 -1.14 -3.35 -7.78
CA GLY A 140 -2.39 -2.63 -7.59
C GLY A 140 -2.47 -1.38 -8.45
N VAL A 141 -3.69 -1.01 -8.80
CA VAL A 141 -3.99 0.21 -9.53
C VAL A 141 -5.20 0.91 -8.92
N GLY A 142 -5.25 2.23 -9.07
CA GLY A 142 -6.37 3.01 -8.55
C GLY A 142 -6.10 4.50 -8.54
N GLY A 143 -6.64 5.18 -7.55
CA GLY A 143 -6.50 6.62 -7.38
C GLY A 143 -6.11 7.01 -5.97
N THR A 144 -5.34 8.08 -5.86
CA THR A 144 -5.04 8.73 -4.58
C THR A 144 -5.55 10.16 -4.61
N HIS A 145 -6.42 10.51 -3.68
CA HIS A 145 -6.83 11.88 -3.45
C HIS A 145 -5.80 12.54 -2.53
N VAL A 146 -5.07 13.49 -3.07
CA VAL A 146 -4.06 14.26 -2.34
C VAL A 146 -4.58 15.63 -1.98
N LYS A 147 -4.12 16.14 -0.84
CA LYS A 147 -4.33 17.50 -0.38
C LYS A 147 -2.97 18.07 0.00
N TRP A 148 -2.56 19.11 -0.73
CA TRP A 148 -1.44 19.94 -0.35
C TRP A 148 -1.93 21.03 0.61
N ASP A 149 -1.15 21.30 1.64
CA ASP A 149 -1.32 22.49 2.47
C ASP A 149 -0.86 23.73 1.70
N ASP A 150 -1.15 24.90 2.25
CA ASP A 150 -0.65 26.14 1.69
C ASP A 150 0.88 26.13 1.67
N LEU A 151 1.44 26.61 0.57
CA LEU A 151 2.88 26.76 0.41
C LEU A 151 3.29 28.13 0.99
N ASN A 152 4.05 28.13 2.06
CA ASN A 152 4.67 29.32 2.60
C ASN A 152 6.02 29.54 1.90
N ASN A 153 6.14 30.63 1.16
CA ASN A 153 7.33 31.05 0.43
C ASN A 153 7.95 32.27 1.13
N THR A 154 9.24 32.20 1.38
CA THR A 154 10.04 33.34 1.87
C THR A 154 11.33 33.41 1.06
N SER A 155 11.56 34.54 0.39
CA SER A 155 12.74 34.76 -0.46
C SER A 155 13.68 35.75 0.19
N CYS A 156 14.95 35.36 0.37
CA CYS A 156 15.98 36.19 0.98
C CYS A 156 17.13 36.41 0.00
N GLN A 157 17.82 37.53 0.12
CA GLN A 157 19.04 37.81 -0.64
C GLN A 157 20.06 36.67 -0.43
N THR A 158 20.61 36.15 -1.52
CA THR A 158 21.60 35.08 -1.46
C THR A 158 22.82 35.55 -0.67
N GLY A 159 23.15 34.80 0.40
CA GLY A 159 24.23 35.15 1.32
C GLY A 159 23.87 36.11 2.45
N ASN A 160 22.64 36.65 2.47
CA ASN A 160 22.15 37.51 3.56
C ASN A 160 20.73 37.12 3.97
N SER A 161 20.61 36.23 4.96
CA SER A 161 19.33 35.73 5.47
C SER A 161 18.51 36.75 6.28
N SER A 162 19.05 37.93 6.54
CA SER A 162 18.33 39.02 7.23
C SER A 162 17.61 39.96 6.25
N ASN A 163 17.97 39.93 4.96
CA ASN A 163 17.35 40.75 3.94
C ASN A 163 16.38 39.90 3.10
N CYS A 164 15.13 39.83 3.55
CA CYS A 164 14.11 38.97 2.97
C CYS A 164 12.86 39.75 2.56
N ASP A 165 12.15 39.24 1.55
CA ASP A 165 10.79 39.65 1.25
C ASP A 165 9.83 39.21 2.33
N PRO A 166 8.69 39.90 2.49
CA PRO A 166 7.58 39.38 3.28
C PRO A 166 7.19 37.96 2.81
N SER A 167 6.94 37.06 3.76
CA SER A 167 6.49 35.70 3.41
C SER A 167 5.13 35.72 2.75
N PHE A 168 4.97 34.93 1.69
CA PHE A 168 3.72 34.76 0.97
C PHE A 168 3.18 33.33 1.11
N ASN A 169 1.85 33.20 1.20
CA ASN A 169 1.15 31.94 1.22
C ASN A 169 0.42 31.69 -0.10
N HIS A 170 0.82 30.63 -0.80
CA HIS A 170 0.10 30.13 -1.98
C HIS A 170 -0.84 29.02 -1.54
N GLY A 171 -2.13 29.14 -1.83
CA GLY A 171 -3.13 28.15 -1.45
C GLY A 171 -2.83 26.77 -2.02
N GLY A 172 -2.91 25.75 -1.17
CA GLY A 172 -2.66 24.37 -1.55
C GLY A 172 -3.68 23.83 -2.54
N ALA A 173 -3.26 22.91 -3.40
CA ALA A 173 -4.12 22.21 -4.35
C ALA A 173 -4.57 20.85 -3.80
N LYS A 174 -5.74 20.41 -4.26
CA LYS A 174 -6.26 19.08 -3.96
C LYS A 174 -6.77 18.40 -5.23
N GLY A 175 -6.78 17.08 -5.26
CA GLY A 175 -7.38 16.33 -6.37
C GLY A 175 -6.91 14.88 -6.43
N TRP A 176 -7.56 14.14 -7.29
CA TRP A 176 -7.24 12.75 -7.56
C TRP A 176 -6.01 12.61 -8.46
N ARG A 177 -5.20 11.60 -8.18
CA ARG A 177 -4.03 11.21 -8.96
C ARG A 177 -4.13 9.73 -9.28
N PHE A 178 -3.90 9.37 -10.53
CA PHE A 178 -3.71 7.97 -10.88
C PHE A 178 -2.56 7.39 -10.06
N THR A 179 -2.75 6.19 -9.55
CA THR A 179 -1.77 5.54 -8.66
C THR A 179 -1.65 4.09 -9.02
N TYR A 180 -0.42 3.60 -9.10
CA TYR A 180 -0.12 2.18 -9.15
C TYR A 180 0.81 1.78 -8.01
N ALA A 181 0.78 0.50 -7.65
CA ALA A 181 1.61 -0.06 -6.61
C ALA A 181 2.15 -1.43 -7.02
N LEU A 182 3.37 -1.73 -6.56
CA LEU A 182 3.97 -3.06 -6.61
C LEU A 182 4.26 -3.50 -5.19
N MET A 183 4.00 -4.77 -4.89
CA MET A 183 4.05 -5.29 -3.53
C MET A 183 4.76 -6.62 -3.49
N ALA A 184 5.51 -6.84 -2.42
CA ALA A 184 6.09 -8.14 -2.09
C ALA A 184 6.14 -8.31 -0.57
N GLY A 185 5.97 -9.53 -0.08
CA GLY A 185 5.98 -9.75 1.36
C GLY A 185 5.81 -11.20 1.75
N ALA A 186 5.60 -11.39 3.03
CA ALA A 186 5.32 -12.68 3.63
C ALA A 186 4.09 -12.60 4.54
N SER A 187 3.29 -13.64 4.52
CA SER A 187 2.19 -13.87 5.44
C SER A 187 2.56 -15.01 6.39
N VAL A 188 2.10 -14.93 7.62
CA VAL A 188 2.20 -16.00 8.62
C VAL A 188 0.80 -16.41 9.08
N ASP A 189 0.49 -17.69 9.03
CA ASP A 189 -0.77 -18.24 9.53
C ASP A 189 -0.71 -18.26 11.07
N ILE A 190 -1.47 -17.36 11.73
CA ILE A 190 -1.60 -17.26 13.19
C ILE A 190 -2.64 -18.28 13.68
N THR A 191 -3.80 -18.26 13.05
CA THR A 191 -4.88 -19.27 13.21
C THR A 191 -5.39 -19.65 11.83
N CYS A 192 -6.36 -20.56 11.74
CA CYS A 192 -7.00 -20.92 10.48
C CYS A 192 -7.68 -19.71 9.77
N ASN A 193 -8.15 -18.73 10.54
CA ASN A 193 -8.85 -17.55 10.01
C ASN A 193 -7.98 -16.28 10.02
N LEU A 194 -6.93 -16.23 10.87
CA LEU A 194 -6.14 -15.02 11.08
C LEU A 194 -4.73 -15.21 10.54
N LYS A 195 -4.32 -14.30 9.66
CA LYS A 195 -2.96 -14.23 9.10
C LYS A 195 -2.34 -12.88 9.43
N GLY A 196 -1.05 -12.89 9.78
CA GLY A 196 -0.23 -11.68 9.88
C GLY A 196 0.50 -11.46 8.57
N ASP A 197 0.53 -10.23 8.08
CA ASP A 197 1.21 -9.85 6.85
C ASP A 197 2.34 -8.85 7.17
N VAL A 198 3.53 -9.07 6.60
CA VAL A 198 4.62 -8.10 6.57
C VAL A 198 5.08 -7.97 5.13
N GLY A 199 5.24 -6.73 4.66
CA GLY A 199 5.60 -6.53 3.27
C GLY A 199 6.16 -5.15 2.96
N TYR A 200 6.62 -5.06 1.73
CA TYR A 200 7.07 -3.84 1.10
C TYR A 200 6.11 -3.46 -0.02
N ARG A 201 5.81 -2.16 -0.13
CA ARG A 201 5.00 -1.59 -1.20
C ARG A 201 5.75 -0.41 -1.83
N TYR A 202 6.02 -0.52 -3.12
CA TYR A 202 6.34 0.62 -3.96
C TYR A 202 5.05 1.20 -4.50
N ARG A 203 4.81 2.51 -4.32
CA ARG A 203 3.65 3.22 -4.84
C ARG A 203 4.11 4.42 -5.64
N ASN A 204 3.52 4.66 -6.81
CA ASN A 204 3.76 5.83 -7.62
C ASN A 204 2.45 6.55 -7.91
N MET A 205 2.42 7.84 -7.61
CA MET A 205 1.32 8.76 -7.89
C MET A 205 1.69 9.65 -9.07
N ALA A 206 0.79 9.77 -10.04
CA ALA A 206 0.99 10.60 -11.22
C ALA A 206 1.09 12.09 -10.89
N SER A 207 1.50 12.86 -11.88
CA SER A 207 1.65 14.32 -11.83
C SER A 207 0.37 15.05 -11.42
N GLY A 208 0.53 16.27 -10.93
CA GLY A 208 -0.61 17.15 -10.66
C GLY A 208 -0.25 18.45 -9.97
N ALA A 209 -1.26 19.27 -9.82
CA ALA A 209 -1.17 20.59 -9.19
C ALA A 209 -0.75 20.49 -7.72
N MET A 210 0.11 21.40 -7.28
CA MET A 210 0.66 21.46 -5.94
C MET A 210 0.17 22.69 -5.19
N PHE A 211 0.28 23.88 -5.78
CA PHE A 211 -0.18 25.13 -5.19
C PHE A 211 -0.71 26.10 -6.25
N LYS A 212 -1.54 27.05 -5.80
CA LYS A 212 -2.23 28.01 -6.64
C LYS A 212 -1.43 29.28 -6.84
N SER A 213 -1.71 30.01 -7.93
CA SER A 213 -1.24 31.36 -8.11
C SER A 213 -1.88 32.33 -7.11
N LEU A 214 -1.15 33.39 -6.73
CA LEU A 214 -1.68 34.46 -5.88
C LEU A 214 -2.65 35.40 -6.63
N THR A 215 -2.43 35.60 -7.94
CA THR A 215 -3.06 36.69 -8.70
C THR A 215 -3.99 36.22 -9.80
N SER A 216 -3.98 34.95 -10.15
CA SER A 216 -4.73 34.44 -11.29
C SER A 216 -5.47 33.15 -10.99
N GLN A 217 -6.42 32.83 -11.84
CA GLN A 217 -7.07 31.53 -11.87
C GLN A 217 -6.06 30.49 -12.38
N GLY A 218 -5.95 29.38 -11.66
CA GLY A 218 -5.08 28.29 -12.05
C GLY A 218 -4.08 27.91 -10.97
N TYR A 219 -3.14 27.03 -11.36
CA TYR A 219 -2.14 26.51 -10.46
C TYR A 219 -0.77 27.05 -10.81
N GLN A 220 -0.06 27.53 -9.81
CA GLN A 220 1.28 28.07 -9.99
C GLN A 220 2.36 26.98 -9.96
N GLY A 221 2.11 25.85 -9.29
CA GLY A 221 3.09 24.79 -9.16
C GLY A 221 2.53 23.41 -9.40
N TYR A 222 3.35 22.55 -9.99
CA TYR A 222 3.06 21.17 -10.33
C TYR A 222 4.21 20.25 -9.92
N HIS A 223 3.88 19.05 -9.46
CA HIS A 223 4.85 17.96 -9.32
C HIS A 223 4.71 16.96 -10.49
N LYS A 224 5.83 16.38 -10.95
CA LYS A 224 5.81 15.39 -12.04
C LYS A 224 5.33 14.02 -11.58
N SER A 225 5.82 13.54 -10.44
CA SER A 225 5.29 12.34 -9.78
C SER A 225 5.77 12.26 -8.33
N ILE A 226 5.09 11.46 -7.53
CA ILE A 226 5.51 11.12 -6.16
C ILE A 226 5.64 9.62 -6.08
N SER A 227 6.84 9.11 -5.77
CA SER A 227 7.07 7.71 -5.46
C SER A 227 7.26 7.52 -3.97
N SER A 228 6.70 6.44 -3.43
CA SER A 228 6.80 6.07 -2.03
C SER A 228 7.29 4.64 -1.90
N HIS A 229 8.26 4.44 -1.03
CA HIS A 229 8.75 3.14 -0.60
C HIS A 229 8.22 2.90 0.81
N GLU A 230 7.43 1.88 1.00
CA GLU A 230 6.71 1.66 2.25
C GLU A 230 6.96 0.26 2.79
N VAL A 231 7.33 0.18 4.06
CA VAL A 231 7.26 -1.06 4.83
C VAL A 231 5.95 -1.06 5.57
N ARG A 232 5.22 -2.17 5.50
CA ARG A 232 3.89 -2.31 6.10
C ARG A 232 3.75 -3.61 6.85
N GLY A 233 2.97 -3.57 7.92
CA GLY A 233 2.52 -4.72 8.68
C GLY A 233 1.01 -4.69 8.83
N GLY A 234 0.37 -5.86 8.85
CA GLY A 234 -1.07 -5.91 8.95
C GLY A 234 -1.59 -7.26 9.40
N LEU A 235 -2.89 -7.30 9.57
CA LEU A 235 -3.63 -8.52 9.88
C LEU A 235 -4.70 -8.73 8.81
N ARG A 236 -4.95 -10.00 8.50
CA ARG A 236 -5.97 -10.42 7.56
C ARG A 236 -6.83 -11.51 8.18
N TYR A 237 -8.14 -11.27 8.25
CA TYR A 237 -9.12 -12.22 8.78
C TYR A 237 -9.98 -12.79 7.65
N GLY A 238 -9.90 -14.09 7.43
CA GLY A 238 -10.67 -14.84 6.44
C GLY A 238 -11.95 -15.43 7.04
N PHE A 239 -13.04 -15.36 6.30
CA PHE A 239 -14.30 -15.94 6.70
C PHE A 239 -14.39 -17.38 6.15
N GLY A 240 -14.56 -18.36 7.04
CA GLY A 240 -14.76 -19.77 6.66
C GLY A 240 -13.52 -20.65 6.61
N GLY A 241 -12.33 -20.14 7.02
CA GLY A 241 -11.07 -20.91 6.99
C GLY A 241 -10.97 -22.05 8.01
N CYS A 242 -11.88 -22.16 8.96
CA CYS A 242 -11.90 -23.21 9.98
C CYS A 242 -13.06 -24.20 9.79
N ALA A 243 -13.58 -24.35 8.58
CA ALA A 243 -14.62 -25.37 8.34
C ALA A 243 -14.03 -26.76 8.63
N GLU A 244 -14.56 -27.41 9.64
CA GLU A 244 -14.28 -28.80 9.95
C GLU A 244 -14.86 -29.64 8.81
N GLN A 245 -14.01 -30.37 8.07
CA GLN A 245 -14.54 -31.31 7.09
C GLN A 245 -15.20 -32.46 7.82
N GLU A 246 -16.47 -32.69 7.52
CA GLU A 246 -17.10 -33.97 7.87
C GLU A 246 -16.30 -35.09 7.19
N VAL A 247 -15.68 -35.92 8.00
CA VAL A 247 -14.97 -37.12 7.52
C VAL A 247 -16.04 -38.07 7.01
N TYR A 248 -16.17 -38.21 5.70
CA TYR A 248 -16.95 -39.29 5.12
C TYR A 248 -16.27 -40.62 5.48
N ILE A 249 -16.85 -41.32 6.44
CA ILE A 249 -16.45 -42.66 6.80
C ILE A 249 -17.13 -43.58 5.79
N GLU A 250 -16.35 -44.12 4.85
CA GLU A 250 -16.84 -45.14 3.94
C GLU A 250 -17.36 -46.33 4.76
N PRO A 251 -18.62 -46.74 4.58
CA PRO A 251 -19.17 -47.87 5.35
C PRO A 251 -18.33 -49.12 5.05
N ALA A 252 -18.01 -49.86 6.13
CA ALA A 252 -17.23 -51.08 6.02
C ALA A 252 -17.85 -52.06 5.00
N PRO A 253 -17.05 -52.71 4.13
CA PRO A 253 -17.56 -53.64 3.15
C PRO A 253 -18.33 -54.77 3.85
N ILE A 254 -19.57 -54.99 3.41
CA ILE A 254 -20.43 -56.06 3.90
C ILE A 254 -19.81 -57.37 3.49
N MET A 255 -19.21 -58.10 4.42
CA MET A 255 -18.71 -59.45 4.15
C MET A 255 -19.91 -60.38 3.83
N PRO A 256 -19.90 -61.13 2.72
CA PRO A 256 -20.92 -62.11 2.49
C PRO A 256 -20.88 -63.24 3.51
N THR A 257 -21.99 -63.49 4.17
CA THR A 257 -22.12 -64.60 5.09
C THR A 257 -21.97 -65.90 4.30
N VAL A 258 -20.91 -66.64 4.55
CA VAL A 258 -20.72 -67.99 3.96
C VAL A 258 -21.62 -68.93 4.74
N TYR A 259 -22.74 -69.32 4.13
CA TYR A 259 -23.56 -70.43 4.60
C TYR A 259 -22.85 -71.75 4.30
N LYS A 260 -22.68 -72.57 5.31
CA LYS A 260 -22.20 -73.93 5.24
C LYS A 260 -23.36 -74.90 5.02
#